data_a032dcb1504d1048224b9c9e89b22558
#
_entry.id   a032dcb1504d1048224b9c9e89b22558
#
_cell.length_a   1.000
_cell.length_b   1.000
_cell.length_c   1.000
_cell.angle_alpha   90.00
_cell.angle_beta   90.00
_cell.angle_gamma   90.00
#
_symmetry.space_group_name_H-M   'P 1'
#
loop_
_entity.id
_entity.type
_entity.pdbx_description
1 polymer ?
#
loop_
_entity_poly.entity_id
_entity_poly.type
_entity_poly.pdbx_seq_one_letter_code
_entity_poly.pdbx_strand_id
1 'polypeptide(L)'
;MKALLLDFGSVISKSLFERHELIEEKLNLSKGTLTWKGPFAPETDPLWMAMQRDEITERAYWGTRAREIGALVGEQNWSMTDLLQAIGGERIYDKVLRPQALKTIAICKQNGLKVGILSNEIELFTGKEWVENLPFINDLDSFYDATHSDILKPDPRAYQIALEQLNVLPNEVLFVDDQLRNIFGAIKCGLKTLHFDITEPDACFDYVRSVMGIELGI
;
A
#
# COMPACT_ATOMS: atom_id res chain seq x y z
N MET A 1 0.59 -6.49 -21.59
CA MET A 1 0.73 -7.14 -20.27
C MET A 1 -0.37 -8.18 -20.09
N LYS A 2 -0.17 -9.21 -19.24
CA LYS A 2 -1.22 -10.19 -18.89
C LYS A 2 -1.72 -10.04 -17.46
N ALA A 3 -0.90 -9.46 -16.57
CA ALA A 3 -1.25 -9.29 -15.18
C ALA A 3 -0.78 -7.95 -14.61
N LEU A 4 -1.57 -7.43 -13.68
CA LEU A 4 -1.26 -6.31 -12.81
C LEU A 4 -1.04 -6.84 -11.40
N LEU A 5 0.13 -6.57 -10.81
CA LEU A 5 0.48 -6.94 -9.44
C LEU A 5 0.69 -5.64 -8.64
N LEU A 6 -0.08 -5.46 -7.58
CA LEU A 6 -0.11 -4.22 -6.82
C LEU A 6 0.40 -4.45 -5.40
N ASP A 7 1.20 -3.53 -4.88
CA ASP A 7 1.30 -3.37 -3.44
C ASP A 7 -0.03 -2.84 -2.88
N PHE A 8 -0.24 -3.05 -1.58
CA PHE A 8 -1.45 -2.59 -0.92
C PHE A 8 -1.24 -1.22 -0.27
N GLY A 9 -0.24 -1.12 0.60
CA GLY A 9 0.04 0.11 1.34
C GLY A 9 0.39 1.26 0.41
N SER A 10 -0.19 2.43 0.61
CA SER A 10 0.05 3.63 -0.21
C SER A 10 -0.32 3.52 -1.69
N VAL A 11 -0.43 2.30 -2.26
CA VAL A 11 -0.84 2.06 -3.67
C VAL A 11 -2.34 1.85 -3.78
N ILE A 12 -2.87 0.75 -3.20
CA ILE A 12 -4.33 0.50 -3.18
C ILE A 12 -4.98 1.31 -2.08
N SER A 13 -4.39 1.35 -0.89
CA SER A 13 -4.83 2.22 0.19
C SER A 13 -4.17 3.58 0.12
N LYS A 14 -4.84 4.59 0.66
CA LYS A 14 -4.20 5.88 0.96
C LYS A 14 -3.19 5.69 2.08
N SER A 15 -2.07 6.39 2.00
CA SER A 15 -1.07 6.44 3.06
C SER A 15 -1.62 7.13 4.32
N LEU A 16 -0.98 6.92 5.48
CA LEU A 16 -1.34 7.65 6.69
C LEU A 16 -1.11 9.17 6.56
N PHE A 17 -0.16 9.60 5.71
CA PHE A 17 0.07 11.02 5.43
C PHE A 17 -1.17 11.69 4.80
N GLU A 18 -1.88 10.98 3.94
CA GLU A 18 -3.10 11.47 3.28
C GLU A 18 -4.33 11.39 4.17
N ARG A 19 -4.22 10.70 5.31
CA ARG A 19 -5.31 10.46 6.25
C ARG A 19 -5.18 11.27 7.55
N HIS A 20 -4.30 12.27 7.62
CA HIS A 20 -4.10 13.07 8.84
C HIS A 20 -5.41 13.67 9.35
N GLU A 21 -6.22 14.29 8.48
CA GLU A 21 -7.50 14.87 8.90
C GLU A 21 -8.46 13.81 9.47
N LEU A 22 -8.49 12.61 8.88
CA LEU A 22 -9.30 11.50 9.39
C LEU A 22 -8.79 11.01 10.75
N ILE A 23 -7.46 10.90 10.92
CA ILE A 23 -6.84 10.50 12.18
C ILE A 23 -7.16 11.52 13.27
N GLU A 24 -6.99 12.80 12.97
CA GLU A 24 -7.28 13.89 13.90
C GLU A 24 -8.75 13.90 14.31
N GLU A 25 -9.67 13.76 13.34
CA GLU A 25 -11.12 13.66 13.61
C GLU A 25 -11.46 12.47 14.54
N LYS A 26 -10.97 11.28 14.19
CA LYS A 26 -11.27 10.06 14.95
C LYS A 26 -10.72 10.07 16.37
N LEU A 27 -9.59 10.73 16.57
CA LEU A 27 -8.91 10.84 17.86
C LEU A 27 -9.28 12.11 18.64
N ASN A 28 -10.23 12.92 18.15
CA ASN A 28 -10.61 14.22 18.71
C ASN A 28 -9.42 15.18 18.90
N LEU A 29 -8.45 15.12 17.98
CA LEU A 29 -7.33 16.06 17.93
C LEU A 29 -7.71 17.31 17.13
N SER A 30 -7.07 18.43 17.44
CA SER A 30 -7.24 19.65 16.66
C SER A 30 -6.67 19.46 15.25
N LYS A 31 -7.34 20.03 14.23
CA LYS A 31 -6.85 20.01 12.84
C LYS A 31 -5.44 20.60 12.75
N GLY A 32 -4.53 19.88 12.09
CA GLY A 32 -3.13 20.26 11.91
C GLY A 32 -2.22 19.88 13.07
N THR A 33 -2.67 19.04 14.00
CA THR A 33 -1.85 18.48 15.07
C THR A 33 -0.74 17.56 14.51
N LEU A 34 -1.06 16.76 13.47
CA LEU A 34 -0.11 15.91 12.80
C LEU A 34 0.64 16.70 11.72
N THR A 35 1.91 17.01 11.99
CA THR A 35 2.71 17.92 11.16
C THR A 35 3.69 17.23 10.23
N TRP A 36 4.01 15.96 10.46
CA TRP A 36 4.91 15.18 9.61
C TRP A 36 4.19 14.80 8.31
N LYS A 37 4.83 15.05 7.18
CA LYS A 37 4.20 14.90 5.86
C LYS A 37 4.88 13.88 4.95
N GLY A 38 5.95 13.24 5.43
CA GLY A 38 6.68 12.24 4.64
C GLY A 38 7.01 12.73 3.23
N PRO A 39 6.60 11.99 2.18
CA PRO A 39 6.95 12.34 0.80
C PRO A 39 6.28 13.64 0.28
N PHE A 40 5.23 14.13 0.94
CA PHE A 40 4.57 15.39 0.53
C PHE A 40 5.35 16.63 0.95
N ALA A 41 6.21 16.55 1.98
CA ALA A 41 7.11 17.60 2.39
C ALA A 41 8.29 16.97 3.19
N PRO A 42 9.21 16.29 2.51
CA PRO A 42 10.27 15.47 3.15
C PRO A 42 11.14 16.26 4.13
N GLU A 43 11.37 17.55 3.83
CA GLU A 43 12.15 18.47 4.68
C GLU A 43 11.52 18.68 6.07
N THR A 44 10.22 18.41 6.22
CA THR A 44 9.49 18.56 7.49
C THR A 44 9.50 17.28 8.33
N ASP A 45 10.05 16.19 7.80
CA ASP A 45 10.02 14.85 8.40
C ASP A 45 11.42 14.20 8.42
N PRO A 46 12.28 14.59 9.37
CA PRO A 46 13.62 13.99 9.49
C PRO A 46 13.61 12.46 9.67
N LEU A 47 12.56 11.93 10.31
CA LEU A 47 12.42 10.49 10.52
C LEU A 47 12.10 9.77 9.20
N TRP A 48 11.27 10.37 8.34
CA TRP A 48 11.04 9.91 6.98
C TRP A 48 12.34 9.89 6.17
N MET A 49 13.12 10.96 6.25
CA MET A 49 14.39 11.03 5.55
C MET A 49 15.40 9.98 6.04
N ALA A 50 15.41 9.66 7.34
CA ALA A 50 16.24 8.58 7.88
C ALA A 50 15.79 7.21 7.34
N MET A 51 14.49 6.97 7.23
CA MET A 51 13.95 5.76 6.62
C MET A 51 14.34 5.64 5.12
N GLN A 52 14.27 6.74 4.37
CA GLN A 52 14.65 6.77 2.96
C GLN A 52 16.14 6.48 2.74
N ARG A 53 16.98 6.72 3.75
CA ARG A 53 18.43 6.41 3.73
C ARG A 53 18.76 5.04 4.34
N ASP A 54 17.75 4.21 4.62
CA ASP A 54 17.88 2.91 5.29
C ASP A 54 18.57 2.98 6.69
N GLU A 55 18.57 4.16 7.33
CA GLU A 55 19.08 4.35 8.70
C GLU A 55 18.13 3.74 9.74
N ILE A 56 16.85 3.69 9.42
CA ILE A 56 15.81 3.00 10.19
C ILE A 56 14.91 2.20 9.26
N THR A 57 14.28 1.15 9.79
CA THR A 57 13.30 0.36 9.03
C THR A 57 11.95 1.09 8.93
N GLU A 58 11.14 0.75 7.94
CA GLU A 58 9.77 1.24 7.81
C GLU A 58 8.93 0.92 9.06
N ARG A 59 9.05 -0.30 9.60
CA ARG A 59 8.39 -0.68 10.84
C ARG A 59 8.80 0.20 12.02
N ALA A 60 10.07 0.59 12.13
CA ALA A 60 10.55 1.51 13.16
C ALA A 60 9.98 2.92 12.96
N TYR A 61 9.91 3.41 11.71
CA TYR A 61 9.28 4.68 11.37
C TYR A 61 7.82 4.72 11.84
N TRP A 62 7.00 3.80 11.35
CA TRP A 62 5.58 3.76 11.68
C TRP A 62 5.32 3.47 13.16
N GLY A 63 6.14 2.62 13.79
CA GLY A 63 6.05 2.38 15.24
C GLY A 63 6.34 3.65 16.06
N THR A 64 7.24 4.51 15.60
CA THR A 64 7.51 5.81 16.25
C THR A 64 6.32 6.74 16.07
N ARG A 65 5.75 6.84 14.84
CA ARG A 65 4.57 7.67 14.57
C ARG A 65 3.34 7.22 15.38
N ALA A 66 3.14 5.91 15.53
CA ALA A 66 2.05 5.39 16.36
C ALA A 66 2.21 5.81 17.84
N ARG A 67 3.43 5.73 18.39
CA ARG A 67 3.69 6.19 19.77
C ARG A 67 3.48 7.70 19.94
N GLU A 68 3.93 8.50 18.98
CA GLU A 68 3.71 9.95 19.00
C GLU A 68 2.23 10.29 19.02
N ILE A 69 1.43 9.64 18.16
CA ILE A 69 -0.03 9.84 18.11
C ILE A 69 -0.68 9.35 19.41
N GLY A 70 -0.30 8.17 19.91
CA GLY A 70 -0.81 7.64 21.18
C GLY A 70 -0.58 8.62 22.33
N ALA A 71 0.63 9.20 22.42
CA ALA A 71 0.95 10.18 23.46
C ALA A 71 0.05 11.44 23.41
N LEU A 72 -0.39 11.86 22.22
CA LEU A 72 -1.32 12.99 22.06
C LEU A 72 -2.71 12.73 22.68
N VAL A 73 -3.11 11.46 22.78
CA VAL A 73 -4.41 11.05 23.35
C VAL A 73 -4.25 10.46 24.76
N GLY A 74 -3.06 10.58 25.37
CA GLY A 74 -2.80 10.11 26.73
C GLY A 74 -2.45 8.61 26.83
N GLU A 75 -2.27 7.95 25.70
CA GLU A 75 -1.91 6.53 25.62
C GLU A 75 -0.41 6.36 25.39
N GLN A 76 0.21 5.49 26.19
CA GLN A 76 1.63 5.21 26.04
C GLN A 76 1.84 3.89 25.27
N ASN A 77 2.92 3.86 24.48
CA ASN A 77 3.38 2.65 23.77
C ASN A 77 2.44 2.07 22.70
N TRP A 78 1.64 2.89 22.04
CA TRP A 78 0.85 2.44 20.90
C TRP A 78 1.73 1.78 19.84
N SER A 79 1.28 0.62 19.39
CA SER A 79 1.72 -0.02 18.15
C SER A 79 0.95 0.55 16.95
N MET A 80 1.38 0.16 15.74
CA MET A 80 0.60 0.47 14.53
C MET A 80 -0.79 -0.17 14.57
N THR A 81 -0.90 -1.37 15.14
CA THR A 81 -2.19 -2.05 15.29
C THR A 81 -3.12 -1.24 16.20
N ASP A 82 -2.61 -0.75 17.34
CA ASP A 82 -3.41 0.09 18.26
C ASP A 82 -3.90 1.37 17.56
N LEU A 83 -3.01 2.06 16.84
CA LEU A 83 -3.36 3.24 16.06
C LEU A 83 -4.47 2.92 15.03
N LEU A 84 -4.29 1.89 14.23
CA LEU A 84 -5.25 1.53 13.17
C LEU A 84 -6.59 1.08 13.74
N GLN A 85 -6.60 0.39 14.88
CA GLN A 85 -7.83 0.06 15.59
C GLN A 85 -8.54 1.31 16.13
N ALA A 86 -7.79 2.25 16.68
CA ALA A 86 -8.34 3.49 17.21
C ALA A 86 -8.99 4.38 16.15
N ILE A 87 -8.43 4.39 14.92
CA ILE A 87 -8.95 5.20 13.81
C ILE A 87 -9.87 4.44 12.86
N GLY A 88 -9.86 3.12 12.91
CA GLY A 88 -10.44 2.25 11.88
C GLY A 88 -11.63 1.40 12.28
N GLY A 89 -12.14 1.48 13.51
CA GLY A 89 -13.17 0.58 14.07
C GLY A 89 -14.45 0.37 13.22
N GLU A 90 -14.58 1.07 12.12
CA GLU A 90 -15.62 0.89 11.11
C GLU A 90 -15.01 0.55 9.76
N ARG A 91 -15.71 -0.19 8.92
CA ARG A 91 -15.35 -0.55 7.54
C ARG A 91 -15.43 0.67 6.62
N ILE A 92 -14.55 1.64 6.84
CA ILE A 92 -14.49 2.90 6.04
C ILE A 92 -13.65 2.73 4.76
N TYR A 93 -13.87 1.63 4.04
CA TYR A 93 -13.12 1.33 2.81
C TYR A 93 -13.10 2.50 1.82
N ASP A 94 -14.19 3.22 1.67
CA ASP A 94 -14.34 4.41 0.82
C ASP A 94 -13.40 5.56 1.22
N LYS A 95 -13.06 5.69 2.50
CA LYS A 95 -12.11 6.70 2.98
C LYS A 95 -10.66 6.23 2.89
N VAL A 96 -10.44 4.92 2.97
CA VAL A 96 -9.09 4.31 3.02
C VAL A 96 -8.60 3.90 1.65
N LEU A 97 -9.44 3.30 0.81
CA LEU A 97 -9.04 2.80 -0.50
C LEU A 97 -9.05 3.92 -1.54
N ARG A 98 -8.10 3.85 -2.48
CA ARG A 98 -8.04 4.78 -3.60
C ARG A 98 -9.09 4.43 -4.65
N PRO A 99 -9.98 5.36 -5.03
CA PRO A 99 -10.96 5.12 -6.09
C PRO A 99 -10.30 4.72 -7.42
N GLN A 100 -9.13 5.30 -7.71
CA GLN A 100 -8.34 5.02 -8.92
C GLN A 100 -7.87 3.55 -8.95
N ALA A 101 -7.43 3.01 -7.81
CA ALA A 101 -7.03 1.62 -7.68
C ALA A 101 -8.22 0.69 -7.92
N LEU A 102 -9.34 0.93 -7.24
CA LEU A 102 -10.57 0.13 -7.39
C LEU A 102 -11.06 0.13 -8.84
N LYS A 103 -11.08 1.30 -9.47
CA LYS A 103 -11.47 1.44 -10.88
C LYS A 103 -10.52 0.67 -11.80
N THR A 104 -9.21 0.76 -11.58
CA THR A 104 -8.21 0.07 -12.39
C THR A 104 -8.32 -1.45 -12.23
N ILE A 105 -8.49 -1.96 -11.01
CA ILE A 105 -8.71 -3.39 -10.73
C ILE A 105 -9.96 -3.88 -11.51
N ALA A 106 -11.07 -3.18 -11.38
CA ALA A 106 -12.32 -3.55 -12.03
C ALA A 106 -12.18 -3.59 -13.57
N ILE A 107 -11.54 -2.57 -14.15
CA ILE A 107 -11.33 -2.51 -15.62
C ILE A 107 -10.36 -3.62 -16.07
N CYS A 108 -9.30 -3.91 -15.33
CA CYS A 108 -8.41 -5.05 -15.64
C CYS A 108 -9.21 -6.35 -15.71
N LYS A 109 -10.04 -6.62 -14.72
CA LYS A 109 -10.88 -7.83 -14.68
C LYS A 109 -11.88 -7.89 -15.83
N GLN A 110 -12.54 -6.78 -16.17
CA GLN A 110 -13.46 -6.69 -17.32
C GLN A 110 -12.78 -6.98 -18.66
N ASN A 111 -11.48 -6.66 -18.77
CA ASN A 111 -10.68 -6.93 -19.95
C ASN A 111 -9.95 -8.31 -19.93
N GLY A 112 -10.29 -9.18 -18.98
CA GLY A 112 -9.71 -10.52 -18.87
C GLY A 112 -8.26 -10.55 -18.41
N LEU A 113 -7.76 -9.45 -17.86
CA LEU A 113 -6.43 -9.36 -17.27
C LEU A 113 -6.44 -9.93 -15.85
N LYS A 114 -5.32 -10.53 -15.45
CA LYS A 114 -5.15 -11.01 -14.10
C LYS A 114 -4.76 -9.87 -13.16
N VAL A 115 -5.25 -9.92 -11.93
CA VAL A 115 -4.92 -8.94 -10.90
C VAL A 115 -4.49 -9.66 -9.63
N GLY A 116 -3.36 -9.24 -9.06
CA GLY A 116 -2.86 -9.76 -7.81
C GLY A 116 -2.44 -8.66 -6.84
N ILE A 117 -2.38 -9.03 -5.58
CA ILE A 117 -1.78 -8.22 -4.51
C ILE A 117 -0.54 -8.94 -3.99
N LEU A 118 0.53 -8.18 -3.77
CA LEU A 118 1.75 -8.60 -3.12
C LEU A 118 2.13 -7.59 -2.04
N SER A 119 1.84 -7.91 -0.78
CA SER A 119 2.07 -7.03 0.36
C SER A 119 2.86 -7.72 1.46
N ASN A 120 3.53 -6.91 2.29
CA ASN A 120 4.32 -7.43 3.40
C ASN A 120 3.49 -7.65 4.67
N GLU A 121 2.52 -6.77 4.99
CA GLU A 121 1.95 -6.75 6.34
C GLU A 121 0.51 -6.17 6.38
N ILE A 122 -0.38 -6.55 5.46
CA ILE A 122 -1.76 -6.02 5.48
C ILE A 122 -2.49 -6.51 6.71
N GLU A 123 -2.55 -7.82 6.90
CA GLU A 123 -3.31 -8.44 7.98
C GLU A 123 -2.74 -8.07 9.36
N LEU A 124 -1.41 -7.90 9.45
CA LEU A 124 -0.77 -7.46 10.69
C LEU A 124 -1.33 -6.12 11.18
N PHE A 125 -1.59 -5.21 10.26
CA PHE A 125 -2.03 -3.85 10.60
C PHE A 125 -3.56 -3.70 10.62
N THR A 126 -4.29 -4.40 9.77
CA THR A 126 -5.73 -4.20 9.60
C THR A 126 -6.58 -5.29 10.24
N GLY A 127 -5.98 -6.45 10.50
CA GLY A 127 -6.66 -7.64 10.99
C GLY A 127 -7.30 -8.46 9.86
N LYS A 128 -7.41 -9.76 10.11
CA LYS A 128 -7.90 -10.75 9.14
C LYS A 128 -9.30 -10.44 8.62
N GLU A 129 -10.24 -10.12 9.50
CA GLU A 129 -11.62 -9.82 9.13
C GLU A 129 -11.70 -8.62 8.18
N TRP A 130 -10.86 -7.61 8.37
CA TRP A 130 -10.82 -6.45 7.50
C TRP A 130 -10.38 -6.83 6.08
N VAL A 131 -9.35 -7.67 5.96
CA VAL A 131 -8.84 -8.17 4.68
C VAL A 131 -9.89 -9.01 3.95
N GLU A 132 -10.52 -9.95 4.65
CA GLU A 132 -11.55 -10.84 4.09
C GLU A 132 -12.79 -10.10 3.56
N ASN A 133 -13.02 -8.88 4.03
CA ASN A 133 -14.15 -8.04 3.62
C ASN A 133 -13.74 -6.92 2.64
N LEU A 134 -12.53 -6.93 2.08
CA LEU A 134 -12.16 -5.99 1.01
C LEU A 134 -13.12 -6.14 -0.18
N PRO A 135 -13.64 -5.03 -0.75
CA PRO A 135 -14.71 -5.09 -1.74
C PRO A 135 -14.34 -5.80 -3.04
N PHE A 136 -13.06 -6.02 -3.29
CA PHE A 136 -12.52 -6.65 -4.50
C PHE A 136 -11.75 -7.95 -4.22
N ILE A 137 -11.75 -8.44 -2.98
CA ILE A 137 -10.92 -9.61 -2.60
C ILE A 137 -11.23 -10.85 -3.45
N ASN A 138 -12.51 -11.06 -3.78
CA ASN A 138 -12.96 -12.21 -4.57
C ASN A 138 -12.68 -12.07 -6.07
N ASP A 139 -12.27 -10.89 -6.53
CA ASP A 139 -11.94 -10.64 -7.94
C ASP A 139 -10.45 -10.87 -8.22
N LEU A 140 -9.64 -11.08 -7.19
CA LEU A 140 -8.21 -11.26 -7.32
C LEU A 140 -7.84 -12.66 -7.82
N ASP A 141 -6.85 -12.72 -8.70
CA ASP A 141 -6.26 -13.97 -9.17
C ASP A 141 -5.07 -14.42 -8.31
N SER A 142 -4.53 -13.51 -7.49
CA SER A 142 -3.45 -13.77 -6.55
C SER A 142 -3.56 -12.83 -5.35
N PHE A 143 -3.37 -13.38 -4.17
CA PHE A 143 -3.24 -12.58 -2.95
C PHE A 143 -2.13 -13.17 -2.10
N TYR A 144 -1.03 -12.44 -1.97
CA TYR A 144 0.05 -12.80 -1.08
C TYR A 144 0.29 -11.66 -0.07
N ASP A 145 -0.04 -11.94 1.17
CA ASP A 145 0.30 -11.12 2.33
C ASP A 145 1.31 -11.87 3.20
N ALA A 146 2.47 -11.29 3.40
CA ALA A 146 3.56 -11.92 4.14
C ALA A 146 3.43 -11.79 5.67
N THR A 147 2.30 -11.34 6.19
CA THR A 147 2.07 -11.16 7.65
C THR A 147 2.48 -12.38 8.48
N HIS A 148 2.20 -13.59 7.96
CA HIS A 148 2.51 -14.86 8.63
C HIS A 148 3.68 -15.61 7.99
N SER A 149 4.53 -14.90 7.24
CA SER A 149 5.66 -15.45 6.50
C SER A 149 6.92 -14.62 6.75
N ASP A 150 8.09 -15.27 6.67
CA ASP A 150 9.39 -14.58 6.68
C ASP A 150 9.84 -14.16 5.27
N ILE A 151 8.97 -14.35 4.25
CA ILE A 151 9.28 -14.06 2.85
C ILE A 151 8.63 -12.73 2.46
N LEU A 152 9.26 -11.62 2.84
CA LEU A 152 8.78 -10.27 2.56
C LEU A 152 9.46 -9.70 1.31
N LYS A 153 8.80 -8.79 0.59
CA LYS A 153 9.50 -7.92 -0.39
C LYS A 153 10.65 -7.19 0.31
N PRO A 154 11.82 -7.08 -0.28
CA PRO A 154 12.19 -7.41 -1.66
C PRO A 154 12.79 -8.82 -1.87
N ASP A 155 12.53 -9.80 -1.01
CA ASP A 155 13.00 -11.18 -1.20
C ASP A 155 12.46 -11.73 -2.55
N PRO A 156 13.31 -12.27 -3.44
CA PRO A 156 12.90 -12.81 -4.73
C PRO A 156 11.79 -13.86 -4.64
N ARG A 157 11.74 -14.62 -3.55
CA ARG A 157 10.71 -15.65 -3.33
C ARG A 157 9.31 -15.07 -3.21
N ALA A 158 9.16 -13.85 -2.68
CA ALA A 158 7.85 -13.19 -2.59
C ALA A 158 7.27 -12.92 -3.99
N TYR A 159 8.09 -12.44 -4.92
CA TYR A 159 7.66 -12.23 -6.31
C TYR A 159 7.38 -13.54 -7.02
N GLN A 160 8.20 -14.57 -6.78
CA GLN A 160 7.99 -15.90 -7.38
C GLN A 160 6.65 -16.51 -6.95
N ILE A 161 6.29 -16.45 -5.68
CA ILE A 161 5.01 -16.93 -5.16
C ILE A 161 3.84 -16.23 -5.88
N ALA A 162 3.90 -14.89 -6.01
CA ALA A 162 2.85 -14.15 -6.70
C ALA A 162 2.75 -14.51 -8.19
N LEU A 163 3.90 -14.70 -8.87
CA LEU A 163 3.95 -15.12 -10.27
C LEU A 163 3.37 -16.53 -10.48
N GLU A 164 3.67 -17.46 -9.59
CA GLU A 164 3.14 -18.83 -9.62
C GLU A 164 1.62 -18.83 -9.43
N GLN A 165 1.10 -18.07 -8.45
CA GLN A 165 -0.34 -17.91 -8.22
C GLN A 165 -1.04 -17.30 -9.45
N LEU A 166 -0.43 -16.26 -10.03
CA LEU A 166 -0.94 -15.62 -11.25
C LEU A 166 -0.80 -16.52 -12.49
N ASN A 167 0.08 -17.53 -12.46
CA ASN A 167 0.41 -18.37 -13.60
C ASN A 167 0.73 -17.55 -14.86
N VAL A 168 1.75 -16.68 -14.76
CA VAL A 168 2.26 -15.81 -15.81
C VAL A 168 3.79 -15.72 -15.76
N LEU A 169 4.41 -15.33 -16.88
CA LEU A 169 5.85 -15.07 -16.92
C LEU A 169 6.17 -13.69 -16.32
N PRO A 170 7.36 -13.50 -15.70
CA PRO A 170 7.74 -12.22 -15.08
C PRO A 170 7.58 -11.00 -15.99
N ASN A 171 8.01 -11.13 -17.26
CA ASN A 171 7.93 -10.05 -18.25
C ASN A 171 6.51 -9.73 -18.74
N GLU A 172 5.52 -10.49 -18.33
CA GLU A 172 4.11 -10.29 -18.62
C GLU A 172 3.35 -9.54 -17.51
N VAL A 173 4.04 -9.26 -16.39
CA VAL A 173 3.48 -8.60 -15.21
C VAL A 173 3.96 -7.15 -15.13
N LEU A 174 3.04 -6.23 -14.82
CA LEU A 174 3.37 -4.91 -14.31
C LEU A 174 3.22 -4.94 -12.79
N PHE A 175 4.31 -4.73 -12.06
CA PHE A 175 4.33 -4.58 -10.60
C PHE A 175 4.38 -3.10 -10.22
N VAL A 176 3.53 -2.69 -9.27
CA VAL A 176 3.40 -1.30 -8.82
C VAL A 176 3.60 -1.26 -7.30
N ASP A 177 4.54 -0.44 -6.83
CA ASP A 177 4.90 -0.33 -5.42
C ASP A 177 5.46 1.07 -5.15
N ASP A 178 5.20 1.65 -3.98
CA ASP A 178 5.69 2.99 -3.60
C ASP A 178 7.11 2.97 -3.03
N GLN A 179 7.70 1.77 -2.82
CA GLN A 179 9.04 1.63 -2.27
C GLN A 179 10.06 1.19 -3.32
N LEU A 180 11.08 2.03 -3.56
CA LEU A 180 12.14 1.76 -4.54
C LEU A 180 12.86 0.43 -4.29
N ARG A 181 13.08 0.03 -3.04
CA ARG A 181 13.72 -1.26 -2.72
C ARG A 181 12.91 -2.45 -3.26
N ASN A 182 11.57 -2.38 -3.19
CA ASN A 182 10.68 -3.41 -3.72
C ASN A 182 10.68 -3.39 -5.26
N ILE A 183 10.68 -2.20 -5.85
CA ILE A 183 10.84 -2.01 -7.31
C ILE A 183 12.13 -2.65 -7.80
N PHE A 184 13.26 -2.39 -7.14
CA PHE A 184 14.54 -3.00 -7.53
C PHE A 184 14.55 -4.52 -7.34
N GLY A 185 13.88 -5.04 -6.31
CA GLY A 185 13.68 -6.48 -6.13
C GLY A 185 12.91 -7.11 -7.29
N ALA A 186 11.81 -6.50 -7.68
CA ALA A 186 10.98 -6.95 -8.81
C ALA A 186 11.71 -6.91 -10.16
N ILE A 187 12.49 -5.85 -10.42
CA ILE A 187 13.32 -5.74 -11.63
C ILE A 187 14.31 -6.91 -11.72
N LYS A 188 14.97 -7.26 -10.62
CA LYS A 188 15.89 -8.41 -10.57
C LYS A 188 15.19 -9.74 -10.86
N CYS A 189 13.90 -9.84 -10.57
CA CYS A 189 13.07 -11.01 -10.89
C CYS A 189 12.48 -10.96 -12.31
N GLY A 190 12.77 -9.91 -13.10
CA GLY A 190 12.35 -9.79 -14.50
C GLY A 190 10.95 -9.21 -14.70
N LEU A 191 10.31 -8.65 -13.66
CA LEU A 191 9.03 -7.98 -13.78
C LEU A 191 9.22 -6.59 -14.44
N LYS A 192 8.17 -6.12 -15.14
CA LYS A 192 8.05 -4.69 -15.44
C LYS A 192 7.52 -3.98 -14.21
N THR A 193 7.98 -2.76 -13.97
CA THR A 193 7.68 -2.06 -12.72
C THR A 193 7.25 -0.63 -12.95
N LEU A 194 6.43 -0.13 -12.03
CA LEU A 194 6.16 1.29 -11.83
C LEU A 194 6.44 1.64 -10.36
N HIS A 195 7.35 2.56 -10.12
CA HIS A 195 7.47 3.21 -8.82
C HIS A 195 6.29 4.17 -8.65
N PHE A 196 5.44 3.88 -7.67
CA PHE A 196 4.21 4.64 -7.45
C PHE A 196 4.53 5.93 -6.68
N ASP A 197 4.24 7.07 -7.30
CA ASP A 197 4.33 8.36 -6.63
C ASP A 197 3.01 8.65 -5.92
N ILE A 198 3.03 8.61 -4.59
CA ILE A 198 1.84 8.84 -3.78
C ILE A 198 1.34 10.29 -3.84
N THR A 199 2.16 11.22 -4.34
CA THR A 199 1.79 12.62 -4.55
C THR A 199 1.03 12.84 -5.86
N GLU A 200 1.16 11.89 -6.81
CA GLU A 200 0.56 11.96 -8.15
C GLU A 200 -0.20 10.64 -8.51
N PRO A 201 -1.14 10.19 -7.66
CA PRO A 201 -1.78 8.88 -7.84
C PRO A 201 -2.57 8.76 -9.14
N ASP A 202 -3.21 9.85 -9.62
CA ASP A 202 -3.97 9.84 -10.87
C ASP A 202 -3.04 9.57 -12.06
N ALA A 203 -1.91 10.28 -12.14
CA ALA A 203 -0.92 10.09 -13.19
C ALA A 203 -0.33 8.65 -13.18
N CYS A 204 -0.07 8.10 -11.99
CA CYS A 204 0.39 6.73 -11.84
C CYS A 204 -0.64 5.72 -12.38
N PHE A 205 -1.91 5.83 -11.99
CA PHE A 205 -2.93 4.91 -12.49
C PHE A 205 -3.27 5.12 -13.97
N ASP A 206 -3.15 6.33 -14.51
CA ASP A 206 -3.24 6.57 -15.95
C ASP A 206 -2.14 5.84 -16.69
N TYR A 207 -0.91 5.90 -16.19
CA TYR A 207 0.21 5.16 -16.76
C TYR A 207 -0.01 3.64 -16.67
N VAL A 208 -0.48 3.13 -15.51
CA VAL A 208 -0.82 1.70 -15.36
C VAL A 208 -1.81 1.28 -16.45
N ARG A 209 -2.89 2.02 -16.64
CA ARG A 209 -3.90 1.69 -17.66
C ARG A 209 -3.32 1.70 -19.06
N SER A 210 -2.50 2.68 -19.39
CA SER A 210 -1.80 2.77 -20.68
C SER A 210 -0.92 1.54 -20.93
N VAL A 211 -0.08 1.15 -19.96
CA VAL A 211 0.81 -0.01 -20.05
C VAL A 211 0.03 -1.34 -20.15
N MET A 212 -1.09 -1.41 -19.44
CA MET A 212 -1.99 -2.58 -19.47
C MET A 212 -2.79 -2.66 -20.78
N GLY A 213 -2.81 -1.59 -21.58
CA GLY A 213 -3.58 -1.54 -22.83
C GLY A 213 -5.08 -1.43 -22.60
N ILE A 214 -5.49 -0.79 -21.51
CA ILE A 214 -6.91 -0.59 -21.16
C ILE A 214 -7.24 0.89 -21.19
N GLU A 215 -8.30 1.26 -21.89
CA GLU A 215 -8.80 2.62 -21.95
C GLU A 215 -9.97 2.82 -20.96
N LEU A 216 -10.07 4.01 -20.44
CA LEU A 216 -11.30 4.41 -19.76
C LEU A 216 -12.36 4.55 -20.85
N GLY A 217 -13.34 3.65 -20.88
CA GLY A 217 -14.53 3.88 -21.71
C GLY A 217 -15.08 5.28 -21.39
N ILE A 218 -15.21 6.08 -22.45
CA ILE A 218 -15.80 7.44 -22.42
C ILE A 218 -17.26 7.33 -21.94
#